data_61d7a2a5682c7cd931197bd0c380766c
#
_entry.id   61d7a2a5682c7cd931197bd0c380766c
#
_cell.length_a   1.000
_cell.length_b   1.000
_cell.length_c   1.000
_cell.angle_alpha   90.00
_cell.angle_beta   90.00
_cell.angle_gamma   90.00
#
_symmetry.space_group_name_H-M   'P 1'
#
loop_
_entity.id
_entity.type
_entity.pdbx_description
1 polymer ?
#
loop_
_entity_poly.entity_id
_entity_poly.type
_entity_poly.pdbx_seq_one_letter_code
_entity_poly.pdbx_strand_id
1 'polypeptide(L)'
;MLGKNDYIYCDKEKKVIGTYVHYVRPPYIEFNPFPGVTANDALKAALDLSTSLKIEVKLSIRGIVLAVPNSRNTTLQKLRRDYIRLLRSR
;
A
#
# COMPACT_ATOMS: atom_id res chain seq x y z
N MET A 1 1.20 -8.83 -21.02
CA MET A 1 1.61 -8.50 -20.64
C MET A 1 2.14 -7.92 -20.18
N LEU A 2 2.07 -7.59 -20.34
CA LEU A 2 2.65 -7.14 -20.12
C LEU A 2 3.18 -6.68 -19.31
N GLY A 3 3.56 -6.64 -19.60
CA GLY A 3 4.70 -5.95 -19.07
C GLY A 3 4.55 -5.56 -17.65
N LYS A 4 4.15 -6.42 -16.91
CA LYS A 4 4.04 -6.16 -15.50
C LYS A 4 5.38 -6.30 -14.85
N ASN A 5 5.92 -5.21 -14.42
CA ASN A 5 7.10 -5.25 -13.58
C ASN A 5 6.61 -5.21 -12.13
N ASP A 6 6.53 -6.39 -11.52
CA ASP A 6 6.25 -6.47 -10.10
C ASP A 6 7.53 -6.16 -9.36
N TYR A 7 7.50 -5.11 -8.56
CA TYR A 7 8.65 -4.72 -7.74
C TYR A 7 8.49 -5.27 -6.34
N ILE A 8 9.60 -5.72 -5.76
CA ILE A 8 9.60 -6.21 -4.39
C ILE A 8 9.83 -5.02 -3.47
N TYR A 9 8.99 -4.91 -2.45
CA TYR A 9 9.15 -3.88 -1.42
C TYR A 9 9.80 -4.47 -0.19
N CYS A 10 10.89 -3.83 0.26
CA CYS A 10 11.57 -4.21 1.50
C CYS A 10 11.54 -3.02 2.45
N ASP A 11 11.35 -3.31 3.74
CA ASP A 11 11.39 -2.28 4.76
C ASP A 11 12.83 -1.90 5.13
N LYS A 12 12.99 -1.05 6.15
CA LYS A 12 14.31 -0.58 6.57
C LYS A 12 15.19 -1.70 7.10
N GLU A 13 14.59 -2.78 7.59
CA GLU A 13 15.29 -3.94 8.09
C GLU A 13 15.55 -4.96 7.00
N LYS A 14 15.29 -4.60 5.75
CA LYS A 14 15.42 -5.45 4.57
C LYS A 14 14.48 -6.65 4.61
N LYS A 15 13.40 -6.56 5.38
CA LYS A 15 12.38 -7.57 5.40
C LYS A 15 11.46 -7.36 4.21
N VAL A 16 11.21 -8.43 3.45
CA VAL A 16 10.31 -8.36 2.29
C VAL A 16 8.87 -8.32 2.79
N ILE A 17 8.16 -7.26 2.44
CA ILE A 17 6.79 -7.04 2.90
C ILE A 17 5.77 -7.43 1.84
N GLY A 18 6.09 -7.25 0.57
CA GLY A 18 5.16 -7.56 -0.50
C GLY A 18 5.70 -7.14 -1.84
N THR A 19 4.80 -7.08 -2.82
CA THR A 19 5.14 -6.63 -4.16
C THR A 19 4.23 -5.47 -4.55
N TYR A 20 4.68 -4.67 -5.50
CA TYR A 20 3.85 -3.60 -6.01
C TYR A 20 4.01 -3.47 -7.53
N VAL A 21 2.98 -2.95 -8.17
CA VAL A 21 2.95 -2.69 -9.61
C VAL A 21 2.74 -1.19 -9.79
N HIS A 22 3.55 -0.60 -10.64
CA HIS A 22 3.45 0.82 -10.94
C HIS A 22 2.67 1.01 -12.25
N TYR A 23 1.48 1.60 -12.15
CA TYR A 23 0.67 1.94 -13.31
C TYR A 23 0.93 3.37 -13.73
N VAL A 24 1.05 3.59 -15.02
CA VAL A 24 1.37 4.92 -15.56
C VAL A 24 0.11 5.73 -15.83
N ARG A 25 -0.97 5.09 -16.23
CA ARG A 25 -2.21 5.77 -16.61
C ARG A 25 -3.42 5.02 -16.11
N PRO A 26 -4.14 5.56 -15.09
CA PRO A 26 -3.74 6.70 -14.25
C PRO A 26 -2.53 6.36 -13.41
N PRO A 27 -1.73 7.34 -12.99
CA PRO A 27 -0.54 7.05 -12.21
C PRO A 27 -0.91 6.62 -10.79
N TYR A 28 -0.62 5.38 -10.47
CA TYR A 28 -0.78 4.89 -9.10
C TYR A 28 0.03 3.59 -8.93
N ILE A 29 0.20 3.20 -7.68
CA ILE A 29 0.86 1.95 -7.35
C ILE A 29 -0.16 1.04 -6.70
N GLU A 30 -0.19 -0.22 -7.15
CA GLU A 30 -0.96 -1.26 -6.49
C GLU A 30 -0.02 -2.08 -5.65
N PHE A 31 -0.20 -2.05 -4.32
CA PHE A 31 0.68 -2.75 -3.40
C PHE A 31 -0.05 -3.96 -2.82
N ASN A 32 0.60 -5.12 -2.92
CA ASN A 32 0.06 -6.39 -2.46
C ASN A 32 1.00 -6.97 -1.40
N PRO A 33 0.68 -6.82 -0.11
CA PRO A 33 1.50 -7.41 0.93
C PRO A 33 1.41 -8.93 0.92
N PHE A 34 2.50 -9.58 1.33
CA PHE A 34 2.53 -11.04 1.41
C PHE A 34 1.65 -11.54 2.54
N PRO A 35 1.13 -12.77 2.42
CA PRO A 35 0.39 -13.40 3.53
C PRO A 35 1.26 -13.42 4.79
N GLY A 36 0.63 -13.16 5.93
CA GLY A 36 1.34 -13.10 7.21
C GLY A 36 1.81 -11.73 7.61
N VAL A 37 1.82 -10.78 6.70
CA VAL A 37 2.15 -9.39 7.04
C VAL A 37 0.96 -8.78 7.78
N THR A 38 1.23 -8.13 8.91
CA THR A 38 0.16 -7.50 9.69
C THR A 38 -0.41 -6.30 8.95
N ALA A 39 -1.66 -5.96 9.26
CA ALA A 39 -2.28 -4.79 8.67
C ALA A 39 -1.48 -3.53 8.96
N ASN A 40 -0.97 -3.42 10.19
CA ASN A 40 -0.16 -2.26 10.58
C ASN A 40 1.09 -2.13 9.72
N ASP A 41 1.80 -3.23 9.49
CA ASP A 41 3.00 -3.23 8.66
C ASP A 41 2.67 -2.90 7.21
N ALA A 42 1.55 -3.44 6.71
CA ALA A 42 1.10 -3.17 5.35
C ALA A 42 0.76 -1.69 5.16
N LEU A 43 0.09 -1.09 6.13
CA LEU A 43 -0.27 0.33 6.09
C LEU A 43 0.98 1.21 6.13
N LYS A 44 1.95 0.86 6.96
CA LYS A 44 3.23 1.58 7.02
C LYS A 44 3.95 1.51 5.68
N ALA A 45 3.99 0.32 5.08
CA ALA A 45 4.67 0.12 3.80
C ALA A 45 4.00 0.94 2.70
N ALA A 46 2.66 0.93 2.65
CA ALA A 46 1.92 1.70 1.66
C ALA A 46 2.17 3.19 1.81
N LEU A 47 2.17 3.68 3.04
CA LEU A 47 2.44 5.09 3.31
C LEU A 47 3.87 5.46 2.90
N ASP A 48 4.83 4.60 3.21
CA ASP A 48 6.22 4.82 2.85
C ASP A 48 6.39 4.86 1.33
N LEU A 49 5.75 3.94 0.61
CA LEU A 49 5.79 3.94 -0.86
C LEU A 49 5.19 5.22 -1.42
N SER A 50 4.04 5.63 -0.90
CA SER A 50 3.37 6.85 -1.36
C SER A 50 4.26 8.07 -1.14
N THR A 51 4.90 8.15 0.01
CA THR A 51 5.77 9.27 0.35
C THR A 51 7.05 9.26 -0.48
N SER A 52 7.67 8.09 -0.61
CA SER A 52 8.95 7.98 -1.31
C SER A 52 8.83 8.20 -2.80
N LEU A 53 7.77 7.68 -3.41
CA LEU A 53 7.57 7.77 -4.84
C LEU A 53 6.65 8.92 -5.24
N LYS A 54 6.09 9.62 -4.26
CA LYS A 54 5.21 10.78 -4.46
C LYS A 54 4.04 10.46 -5.38
N ILE A 55 3.38 9.35 -5.11
CA ILE A 55 2.30 8.86 -5.93
C ILE A 55 1.28 8.15 -5.04
N GLU A 56 0.01 8.13 -5.49
CA GLU A 56 -1.03 7.41 -4.78
C GLU A 56 -0.74 5.92 -4.78
N VAL A 57 -0.97 5.27 -3.63
CA VAL A 57 -0.83 3.83 -3.50
C VAL A 57 -2.19 3.23 -3.18
N LYS A 58 -2.56 2.17 -3.90
CA LYS A 58 -3.76 1.40 -3.58
C LYS A 58 -3.30 0.13 -2.90
N LEU A 59 -3.56 0.05 -1.61
CA LEU A 59 -3.19 -1.11 -0.80
C LEU A 59 -4.30 -2.14 -0.88
N SER A 60 -3.95 -3.34 -1.35
CA SER A 60 -4.89 -4.45 -1.41
C SER A 60 -4.53 -5.44 -0.31
N ILE A 61 -5.41 -5.58 0.69
CA ILE A 61 -5.16 -6.46 1.82
C ILE A 61 -6.47 -7.11 2.26
N ARG A 62 -6.47 -8.45 2.33
CA ARG A 62 -7.62 -9.24 2.80
C ARG A 62 -8.92 -8.87 2.10
N GLY A 63 -8.85 -8.63 0.79
CA GLY A 63 -10.02 -8.28 -0.01
C GLY A 63 -10.46 -6.84 0.10
N ILE A 64 -9.71 -6.02 0.83
CA ILE A 64 -10.00 -4.59 0.97
C ILE A 64 -8.99 -3.82 0.17
N VAL A 65 -9.46 -2.84 -0.60
CA VAL A 65 -8.59 -1.92 -1.33
C VAL A 65 -8.69 -0.56 -0.65
N LEU A 66 -7.56 -0.11 -0.11
CA LEU A 66 -7.48 1.16 0.60
C LEU A 66 -6.60 2.12 -0.21
N ALA A 67 -7.14 3.29 -0.52
CA ALA A 67 -6.37 4.31 -1.21
C ALA A 67 -5.51 5.08 -0.22
N VAL A 68 -4.22 5.19 -0.54
CA VAL A 68 -3.27 5.96 0.27
C VAL A 68 -2.81 7.12 -0.59
N PRO A 69 -3.42 8.30 -0.43
CA PRO A 69 -3.07 9.45 -1.26
C PRO A 69 -1.71 10.02 -0.89
N ASN A 70 -1.04 10.56 -1.90
CA ASN A 70 0.21 11.26 -1.68
C ASN A 70 -0.11 12.68 -1.16
N SER A 71 -0.29 12.80 0.13
CA SER A 71 -0.69 14.04 0.76
C SER A 71 0.03 14.20 2.08
N ARG A 72 0.37 15.45 2.42
CA ARG A 72 1.00 15.75 3.70
C ARG A 72 0.08 15.45 4.88
N ASN A 73 -1.23 15.42 4.61
CA ASN A 73 -2.21 15.16 5.66
C ASN A 73 -2.47 13.68 5.88
N THR A 74 -1.88 12.82 5.06
CA THR A 74 -2.03 11.38 5.19
C THR A 74 -1.12 10.87 6.31
N THR A 75 -1.72 10.31 7.35
CA THR A 75 -0.98 9.76 8.47
C THR A 75 -1.32 8.29 8.65
N LEU A 76 -0.44 7.57 9.34
CA LEU A 76 -0.68 6.16 9.64
C LEU A 76 -1.95 5.97 10.47
N GLN A 77 -2.18 6.87 11.42
CA GLN A 77 -3.35 6.82 12.27
C GLN A 77 -4.64 6.93 11.46
N LYS A 78 -4.66 7.86 10.50
CA LYS A 78 -5.82 8.04 9.63
C LYS A 78 -6.05 6.80 8.77
N LEU A 79 -4.98 6.21 8.24
CA LEU A 79 -5.08 5.02 7.43
C LEU A 79 -5.61 3.84 8.23
N ARG A 80 -5.18 3.69 9.47
CA ARG A 80 -5.70 2.65 10.36
C ARG A 80 -7.20 2.81 10.57
N ARG A 81 -7.63 4.05 10.80
CA ARG A 81 -9.06 4.35 11.02
C ARG A 81 -9.87 3.97 9.79
N ASP A 82 -9.38 4.35 8.62
CA ASP A 82 -10.07 4.06 7.36
C ASP A 82 -10.13 2.55 7.12
N TYR A 83 -9.04 1.85 7.40
CA TYR A 83 -8.99 0.41 7.24
C TYR A 83 -10.00 -0.30 8.14
N ILE A 84 -10.07 0.10 9.41
CA ILE A 84 -11.01 -0.48 10.36
C ILE A 84 -12.45 -0.22 9.90
N ARG A 85 -12.72 0.98 9.39
CA ARG A 85 -14.03 1.31 8.87
C ARG A 85 -14.43 0.38 7.73
N LEU A 86 -13.52 0.14 6.81
CA LEU A 86 -13.77 -0.75 5.67
C LEU A 86 -13.98 -2.18 6.12
N LEU A 87 -13.23 -2.63 7.12
CA LEU A 87 -13.41 -3.97 7.68
C LEU A 87 -14.82 -4.16 8.25
N ARG A 88 -15.33 -3.14 8.95
CA ARG A 88 -16.64 -3.22 9.58
C ARG A 88 -17.78 -3.15 8.57
N SER A 89 -17.50 -2.63 7.39
CA SER A 89 -18.51 -2.48 6.33
C SER A 89 -18.69 -3.74 5.50
N ARG A 90 -17.90 -4.74 5.71
CA ARG A 90 -17.95 -5.98 4.94
C ARG A 90 -19.08 -6.87 5.36
#